data_cdb724ce1054dd2222632e70e7828215
#
_entry.id   cdb724ce1054dd2222632e70e7828215
#
_cell.length_a   1.000
_cell.length_b   1.000
_cell.length_c   1.000
_cell.angle_alpha   90.00
_cell.angle_beta   90.00
_cell.angle_gamma   90.00
#
_symmetry.space_group_name_H-M   'P 1'
#
loop_
_entity.id
_entity.type
_entity.pdbx_description
1 polymer ?
#
loop_
_entity_poly.entity_id
_entity_poly.type
_entity_poly.pdbx_seq_one_letter_code
_entity_poly.pdbx_strand_id
1 'polypeptide(L)'
;MIFKQETQILKCTFEKEHFSKVKAAFKDRWPVVYIIEDDEKGQAYIGESTNICTRICDHWNNTERRALKNIYIIFNKVFNKSVILDLEAFLIGYIVADGKYRLQNGNGGQHVHNYYLRDEYQREFRHIWQLLQDEGVVRHGITLLENQDLFKYSPYKILNLDQFNVAVQILTDLKSDLGNNNQSRSFIIDGGAGT
;
A
#
# COMPACT_ATOMS: atom_id res chain seq x y z
N MET A 1 8.14 6.52 24.53
CA MET A 1 7.48 7.05 23.31
C MET A 1 8.58 7.59 22.41
N ILE A 2 8.87 6.85 21.31
CA ILE A 2 9.99 7.18 20.39
C ILE A 2 9.60 8.26 19.40
N PHE A 3 8.30 8.32 19.05
CA PHE A 3 7.77 9.31 18.11
C PHE A 3 7.64 10.68 18.78
N LYS A 4 8.79 11.35 18.99
CA LYS A 4 8.83 12.78 19.38
C LYS A 4 8.66 13.74 18.20
N GLN A 5 8.73 13.22 16.98
CA GLN A 5 8.51 13.96 15.72
C GLN A 5 7.42 13.29 14.93
N GLU A 6 6.50 14.08 14.42
CA GLU A 6 5.40 13.59 13.60
C GLU A 6 5.90 13.01 12.28
N THR A 7 5.25 11.95 11.83
CA THR A 7 5.41 11.45 10.48
C THR A 7 4.94 12.52 9.49
N GLN A 8 5.68 12.72 8.42
CA GLN A 8 5.40 13.72 7.41
C GLN A 8 5.11 13.06 6.07
N ILE A 9 4.22 13.66 5.31
CA ILE A 9 3.92 13.27 3.93
C ILE A 9 4.29 14.44 3.02
N LEU A 10 5.24 14.20 2.10
CA LEU A 10 5.55 15.14 1.03
C LEU A 10 4.77 14.72 -0.21
N LYS A 11 3.87 15.60 -0.66
CA LYS A 11 3.09 15.45 -1.88
C LYS A 11 3.68 16.29 -3.00
N CYS A 12 3.83 15.72 -4.17
CA CYS A 12 4.12 16.47 -5.39
C CYS A 12 3.60 15.74 -6.64
N THR A 13 3.50 16.45 -7.75
CA THR A 13 3.21 15.87 -9.05
C THR A 13 4.36 14.96 -9.47
N PHE A 14 4.05 13.78 -9.97
CA PHE A 14 5.04 12.82 -10.45
C PHE A 14 5.51 13.19 -11.87
N GLU A 15 6.24 14.29 -11.97
CA GLU A 15 6.82 14.84 -13.18
C GLU A 15 8.31 15.16 -12.99
N LYS A 16 9.10 15.00 -14.05
CA LYS A 16 10.56 15.13 -13.99
C LYS A 16 11.02 16.50 -13.46
N GLU A 17 10.25 17.53 -13.73
CA GLU A 17 10.52 18.92 -13.30
C GLU A 17 10.46 19.06 -11.77
N HIS A 18 9.65 18.25 -11.09
CA HIS A 18 9.50 18.26 -9.63
C HIS A 18 10.52 17.40 -8.88
N PHE A 19 11.30 16.56 -9.58
CA PHE A 19 12.27 15.67 -8.93
C PHE A 19 13.40 16.44 -8.22
N SER A 20 13.68 17.67 -8.64
CA SER A 20 14.63 18.54 -7.92
C SER A 20 14.18 18.86 -6.51
N LYS A 21 12.87 19.04 -6.26
CA LYS A 21 12.29 19.27 -4.93
C LYS A 21 12.47 18.04 -4.04
N VAL A 22 12.17 16.84 -4.57
CA VAL A 22 12.37 15.58 -3.84
C VAL A 22 13.85 15.38 -3.51
N LYS A 23 14.75 15.61 -4.47
CA LYS A 23 16.21 15.52 -4.26
C LYS A 23 16.70 16.51 -3.21
N ALA A 24 16.15 17.70 -3.15
CA ALA A 24 16.52 18.69 -2.13
C ALA A 24 16.04 18.27 -0.73
N ALA A 25 14.82 17.70 -0.62
CA ALA A 25 14.26 17.26 0.64
C ALA A 25 14.91 15.99 1.21
N PHE A 26 15.39 15.08 0.36
CA PHE A 26 15.91 13.76 0.75
C PHE A 26 17.38 13.54 0.37
N LYS A 27 18.22 14.54 0.53
CA LYS A 27 19.67 14.47 0.25
C LYS A 27 20.38 13.36 1.04
N ASP A 28 19.94 13.15 2.28
CA ASP A 28 20.60 12.26 3.24
C ASP A 28 20.21 10.78 3.08
N ARG A 29 19.51 10.43 1.99
CA ARG A 29 19.10 9.06 1.69
C ARG A 29 18.34 8.38 2.84
N TRP A 30 17.38 9.09 3.43
CA TRP A 30 16.59 8.57 4.53
C TRP A 30 15.60 7.48 4.05
N PRO A 31 15.36 6.42 4.88
CA PRO A 31 14.36 5.40 4.57
C PRO A 31 12.96 6.00 4.47
N VAL A 32 12.28 5.72 3.39
CA VAL A 32 10.92 6.23 3.11
C VAL A 32 10.03 5.15 2.52
N VAL A 33 8.71 5.32 2.67
CA VAL A 33 7.71 4.63 1.87
C VAL A 33 7.03 5.66 0.97
N TYR A 34 6.63 5.26 -0.22
CA TYR A 34 5.98 6.19 -1.15
C TYR A 34 4.84 5.51 -1.91
N ILE A 35 3.88 6.34 -2.30
CA ILE A 35 2.74 5.95 -3.13
C ILE A 35 2.79 6.83 -4.37
N ILE A 36 2.79 6.21 -5.56
CA ILE A 36 2.61 6.92 -6.83
C ILE A 36 1.22 6.54 -7.33
N GLU A 37 0.37 7.51 -7.66
CA GLU A 37 -1.02 7.25 -8.00
C GLU A 37 -1.54 8.11 -9.17
N ASP A 38 -2.62 7.62 -9.78
CA ASP A 38 -3.49 8.38 -10.66
C ASP A 38 -4.95 8.12 -10.23
N ASP A 39 -5.53 9.10 -9.55
CA ASP A 39 -6.89 9.00 -9.00
C ASP A 39 -7.95 8.87 -10.10
N GLU A 40 -7.75 9.52 -11.25
CA GLU A 40 -8.68 9.43 -12.38
C GLU A 40 -8.69 8.03 -13.00
N LYS A 41 -7.54 7.36 -13.06
CA LYS A 41 -7.42 5.99 -13.56
C LYS A 41 -7.69 4.94 -12.49
N GLY A 42 -7.75 5.33 -11.22
CA GLY A 42 -7.84 4.40 -10.10
C GLY A 42 -6.66 3.44 -10.02
N GLN A 43 -5.45 3.91 -10.32
CA GLN A 43 -4.24 3.10 -10.31
C GLN A 43 -3.21 3.67 -9.35
N ALA A 44 -2.49 2.78 -8.65
CA ALA A 44 -1.39 3.19 -7.79
C ALA A 44 -0.26 2.15 -7.76
N TYR A 45 0.90 2.61 -7.34
CA TYR A 45 2.06 1.80 -7.00
C TYR A 45 2.59 2.22 -5.63
N ILE A 46 2.89 1.26 -4.78
CA ILE A 46 3.46 1.47 -3.46
C ILE A 46 4.88 0.91 -3.46
N GLY A 47 5.81 1.60 -2.84
CA GLY A 47 7.18 1.13 -2.73
C GLY A 47 7.91 1.72 -1.53
N GLU A 48 9.02 1.08 -1.18
CA GLU A 48 9.95 1.55 -0.17
C GLU A 48 11.31 1.87 -0.78
N SER A 49 12.06 2.74 -0.15
CA SER A 49 13.42 3.05 -0.59
C SER A 49 14.26 3.66 0.52
N THR A 50 15.53 3.28 0.57
CA THR A 50 16.57 4.02 1.31
C THR A 50 17.22 5.12 0.46
N ASN A 51 16.86 5.22 -0.83
CA ASN A 51 17.31 6.26 -1.74
C ASN A 51 16.22 6.64 -2.73
N ILE A 52 15.27 7.42 -2.27
CA ILE A 52 14.13 7.84 -3.08
C ILE A 52 14.54 8.62 -4.33
N CYS A 53 15.66 9.36 -4.26
CA CYS A 53 16.14 10.18 -5.39
C CYS A 53 16.52 9.34 -6.62
N THR A 54 17.08 8.15 -6.42
CA THR A 54 17.35 7.20 -7.52
C THR A 54 16.05 6.52 -7.92
N ARG A 55 15.26 6.08 -6.95
CA ARG A 55 14.06 5.28 -7.17
C ARG A 55 12.99 6.00 -8.00
N ILE A 56 12.79 7.31 -7.81
CA ILE A 56 11.86 8.09 -8.64
C ILE A 56 12.31 8.16 -10.11
N CYS A 57 13.61 8.21 -10.35
CA CYS A 57 14.14 8.18 -11.73
C CYS A 57 13.92 6.81 -12.39
N ASP A 58 14.09 5.70 -11.64
CA ASP A 58 13.82 4.36 -12.13
C ASP A 58 12.34 4.19 -12.50
N HIS A 59 11.44 4.68 -11.63
CA HIS A 59 10.00 4.66 -11.91
C HIS A 59 9.61 5.52 -13.11
N TRP A 60 10.24 6.67 -13.28
CA TRP A 60 10.01 7.52 -14.45
C TRP A 60 10.42 6.85 -15.77
N ASN A 61 11.43 5.99 -15.74
CA ASN A 61 11.87 5.21 -16.89
C ASN A 61 10.96 3.99 -17.17
N ASN A 62 10.11 3.60 -16.23
CA ASN A 62 9.12 2.57 -16.42
C ASN A 62 7.84 3.17 -17.03
N THR A 63 7.41 2.64 -18.18
CA THR A 63 6.30 3.21 -18.97
C THR A 63 4.97 3.21 -18.22
N GLU A 64 4.68 2.16 -17.47
CA GLU A 64 3.42 2.03 -16.72
C GLU A 64 3.38 3.01 -15.54
N ARG A 65 4.50 3.11 -14.78
CA ARG A 65 4.58 3.99 -13.61
C ARG A 65 4.67 5.46 -13.98
N ARG A 66 5.34 5.78 -15.09
CA ARG A 66 5.40 7.15 -15.61
C ARG A 66 4.02 7.70 -15.97
N ALA A 67 3.04 6.84 -16.24
CA ALA A 67 1.67 7.23 -16.55
C ALA A 67 0.85 7.64 -15.31
N LEU A 68 1.40 7.49 -14.10
CA LEU A 68 0.80 7.94 -12.84
C LEU A 68 1.09 9.44 -12.64
N LYS A 69 0.25 10.13 -11.84
CA LYS A 69 0.24 11.61 -11.78
C LYS A 69 0.86 12.22 -10.53
N ASN A 70 0.66 11.61 -9.37
CA ASN A 70 1.10 12.18 -8.10
C ASN A 70 1.98 11.20 -7.33
N ILE A 71 2.87 11.73 -6.50
CA ILE A 71 3.67 10.96 -5.57
C ILE A 71 3.52 11.51 -4.16
N TYR A 72 3.30 10.62 -3.21
CA TYR A 72 3.28 10.87 -1.77
C TYR A 72 4.45 10.14 -1.14
N ILE A 73 5.35 10.87 -0.48
CA ILE A 73 6.53 10.32 0.18
C ILE A 73 6.32 10.44 1.69
N ILE A 74 6.26 9.30 2.35
CA ILE A 74 6.01 9.16 3.79
C ILE A 74 7.36 8.95 4.47
N PHE A 75 7.69 9.78 5.42
CA PHE A 75 8.95 9.68 6.13
C PHE A 75 8.84 10.11 7.59
N ASN A 76 9.72 9.53 8.40
CA ASN A 76 9.97 9.91 9.78
C ASN A 76 11.44 9.66 10.12
N LYS A 77 12.04 10.50 10.95
CA LYS A 77 13.46 10.39 11.32
C LYS A 77 13.82 9.10 12.06
N VAL A 78 12.85 8.38 12.59
CA VAL A 78 13.06 7.09 13.26
C VAL A 78 12.84 5.89 12.33
N PHE A 79 12.51 6.12 11.05
CA PHE A 79 12.36 5.03 10.10
C PHE A 79 13.71 4.37 9.80
N ASN A 80 13.68 3.06 9.71
CA ASN A 80 14.81 2.21 9.28
C ASN A 80 14.31 1.21 8.22
N LYS A 81 15.22 0.40 7.68
CA LYS A 81 14.89 -0.53 6.58
C LYS A 81 13.77 -1.51 6.95
N SER A 82 13.79 -2.08 8.17
CA SER A 82 12.76 -3.03 8.61
C SER A 82 11.38 -2.36 8.71
N VAL A 83 11.34 -1.14 9.23
CA VAL A 83 10.10 -0.36 9.36
C VAL A 83 9.49 -0.06 8.01
N ILE A 84 10.28 0.41 7.03
CA ILE A 84 9.74 0.77 5.72
C ILE A 84 9.26 -0.46 4.93
N LEU A 85 9.87 -1.63 5.11
CA LEU A 85 9.39 -2.89 4.54
C LEU A 85 8.04 -3.31 5.17
N ASP A 86 7.91 -3.22 6.50
CA ASP A 86 6.67 -3.57 7.21
C ASP A 86 5.55 -2.56 6.85
N LEU A 87 5.87 -1.26 6.76
CA LEU A 87 4.93 -0.22 6.35
C LEU A 87 4.49 -0.38 4.89
N GLU A 88 5.40 -0.72 3.97
CA GLU A 88 5.05 -1.01 2.58
C GLU A 88 4.04 -2.15 2.49
N ALA A 89 4.32 -3.29 3.16
CA ALA A 89 3.42 -4.45 3.18
C ALA A 89 2.06 -4.10 3.80
N PHE A 90 2.06 -3.34 4.90
CA PHE A 90 0.83 -2.83 5.52
C PHE A 90 0.02 -1.99 4.53
N LEU A 91 0.64 -1.00 3.89
CA LEU A 91 -0.05 -0.12 2.95
C LEU A 91 -0.58 -0.87 1.73
N ILE A 92 0.18 -1.82 1.18
CA ILE A 92 -0.30 -2.65 0.06
C ILE A 92 -1.58 -3.38 0.47
N GLY A 93 -1.58 -4.09 1.60
CA GLY A 93 -2.73 -4.85 2.07
C GLY A 93 -3.97 -3.97 2.32
N TYR A 94 -3.79 -2.85 3.00
CA TYR A 94 -4.92 -1.98 3.35
C TYR A 94 -5.43 -1.14 2.16
N ILE A 95 -4.57 -0.69 1.23
CA ILE A 95 -5.01 0.03 0.01
C ILE A 95 -5.76 -0.90 -0.93
N VAL A 96 -5.35 -2.17 -1.04
CA VAL A 96 -6.13 -3.17 -1.79
C VAL A 96 -7.51 -3.36 -1.14
N ALA A 97 -7.58 -3.46 0.19
CA ALA A 97 -8.85 -3.58 0.92
C ALA A 97 -9.73 -2.33 0.81
N ASP A 98 -9.14 -1.14 0.78
CA ASP A 98 -9.86 0.12 0.57
C ASP A 98 -10.54 0.19 -0.81
N GLY A 99 -9.99 -0.49 -1.80
CA GLY A 99 -10.58 -0.64 -3.13
C GLY A 99 -10.61 0.64 -3.97
N LYS A 100 -9.89 1.70 -3.55
CA LYS A 100 -9.79 2.93 -4.33
C LYS A 100 -8.91 2.74 -5.56
N TYR A 101 -7.82 2.00 -5.42
CA TYR A 101 -6.82 1.81 -6.47
C TYR A 101 -6.62 0.34 -6.82
N ARG A 102 -6.42 0.08 -8.11
CA ARG A 102 -5.78 -1.14 -8.58
C ARG A 102 -4.27 -0.95 -8.51
N LEU A 103 -3.60 -1.78 -7.72
CA LEU A 103 -2.16 -1.69 -7.55
C LEU A 103 -1.40 -2.28 -8.73
N GLN A 104 -0.32 -1.61 -9.12
CA GLN A 104 0.67 -2.10 -10.09
C GLN A 104 1.78 -2.94 -9.43
N ASN A 105 1.65 -3.23 -8.13
CA ASN A 105 2.58 -4.07 -7.40
C ASN A 105 2.47 -5.51 -7.87
N GLY A 106 3.60 -6.17 -8.13
CA GLY A 106 3.64 -7.58 -8.53
C GLY A 106 3.57 -8.57 -7.36
N ASN A 107 3.68 -8.07 -6.12
CA ASN A 107 3.66 -8.88 -4.90
C ASN A 107 3.06 -8.06 -3.74
N GLY A 108 2.69 -8.73 -2.65
CA GLY A 108 2.10 -8.14 -1.45
C GLY A 108 3.08 -7.42 -0.51
N GLY A 109 4.30 -7.14 -0.97
CA GLY A 109 5.36 -6.62 -0.10
C GLY A 109 6.09 -7.75 0.66
N GLN A 110 7.16 -7.40 1.34
CA GLN A 110 7.89 -8.33 2.20
C GLN A 110 7.37 -8.23 3.62
N HIS A 111 6.78 -9.30 4.14
CA HIS A 111 6.48 -9.39 5.56
C HIS A 111 7.77 -9.52 6.34
N VAL A 112 8.06 -8.50 7.14
CA VAL A 112 9.26 -8.47 7.99
C VAL A 112 8.97 -9.22 9.29
N HIS A 113 9.92 -10.07 9.68
CA HIS A 113 9.92 -10.73 10.99
C HIS A 113 9.97 -9.69 12.13
N ASN A 114 9.99 -10.15 13.38
CA ASN A 114 10.11 -9.26 14.53
C ASN A 114 11.36 -8.38 14.43
N TYR A 115 11.17 -7.10 14.72
CA TYR A 115 12.24 -6.11 14.84
C TYR A 115 11.98 -5.22 16.06
N TYR A 116 13.02 -4.49 16.49
CA TYR A 116 12.95 -3.65 17.69
C TYR A 116 11.81 -2.62 17.58
N LEU A 117 10.95 -2.57 18.59
CA LEU A 117 9.80 -1.66 18.70
C LEU A 117 8.71 -1.82 17.61
N ARG A 118 8.59 -3.00 17.03
CA ARG A 118 7.60 -3.27 15.98
C ARG A 118 6.19 -2.84 16.38
N ASP A 119 5.76 -3.13 17.60
CA ASP A 119 4.41 -2.79 18.07
C ASP A 119 4.18 -1.26 18.16
N GLU A 120 5.22 -0.48 18.45
CA GLU A 120 5.14 0.99 18.42
C GLU A 120 5.02 1.50 17.00
N TYR A 121 5.78 0.95 16.05
CA TYR A 121 5.67 1.31 14.65
C TYR A 121 4.32 0.93 14.06
N GLN A 122 3.76 -0.23 14.41
CA GLN A 122 2.43 -0.62 13.94
C GLN A 122 1.31 0.31 14.43
N ARG A 123 1.46 0.90 15.62
CA ARG A 123 0.55 1.97 16.07
C ARG A 123 0.71 3.23 15.24
N GLU A 124 1.96 3.59 14.88
CA GLU A 124 2.23 4.72 13.98
C GLU A 124 1.68 4.49 12.58
N PHE A 125 1.66 3.25 12.07
CA PHE A 125 1.06 2.93 10.78
C PHE A 125 -0.43 3.29 10.71
N ARG A 126 -1.16 3.15 11.82
CA ARG A 126 -2.57 3.60 11.92
C ARG A 126 -2.68 5.12 11.83
N HIS A 127 -1.76 5.84 12.41
CA HIS A 127 -1.70 7.30 12.29
C HIS A 127 -1.36 7.71 10.85
N ILE A 128 -0.39 7.04 10.22
CA ILE A 128 -0.06 7.27 8.80
C ILE A 128 -1.28 7.04 7.91
N TRP A 129 -2.06 5.98 8.17
CA TRP A 129 -3.28 5.72 7.42
C TRP A 129 -4.29 6.88 7.55
N GLN A 130 -4.44 7.45 8.74
CA GLN A 130 -5.30 8.63 8.94
C GLN A 130 -4.79 9.83 8.13
N LEU A 131 -3.49 10.10 8.14
CA LEU A 131 -2.91 11.18 7.33
C LEU A 131 -3.17 10.97 5.83
N LEU A 132 -3.08 9.73 5.35
CA LEU A 132 -3.40 9.40 3.95
C LEU A 132 -4.90 9.57 3.64
N GLN A 133 -5.77 9.32 4.61
CA GLN A 133 -7.20 9.57 4.49
C GLN A 133 -7.50 11.07 4.43
N ASP A 134 -6.85 11.87 5.27
CA ASP A 134 -6.99 13.33 5.28
C ASP A 134 -6.49 13.96 3.97
N GLU A 135 -5.45 13.39 3.35
CA GLU A 135 -4.96 13.77 2.02
C GLU A 135 -5.83 13.23 0.86
N GLY A 136 -6.86 12.45 1.17
CA GLY A 136 -7.75 11.85 0.17
C GLY A 136 -7.12 10.70 -0.63
N VAL A 137 -5.97 10.15 -0.20
CA VAL A 137 -5.32 9.02 -0.86
C VAL A 137 -6.13 7.74 -0.67
N VAL A 138 -6.75 7.56 0.49
CA VAL A 138 -7.61 6.41 0.82
C VAL A 138 -9.00 6.87 1.21
N ARG A 139 -10.01 5.99 1.07
CA ARG A 139 -11.44 6.32 1.31
C ARG A 139 -11.89 5.98 2.71
N HIS A 140 -11.52 4.79 3.19
CA HIS A 140 -12.12 4.20 4.39
C HIS A 140 -11.14 4.24 5.56
N GLY A 141 -11.65 4.49 6.75
CA GLY A 141 -10.87 4.37 7.97
C GLY A 141 -10.51 2.90 8.27
N ILE A 142 -9.37 2.69 8.92
CA ILE A 142 -8.84 1.37 9.25
C ILE A 142 -9.86 0.48 9.98
N THR A 143 -10.59 1.04 10.94
CA THR A 143 -11.60 0.29 11.71
C THR A 143 -12.70 -0.28 10.81
N LEU A 144 -13.10 0.46 9.77
CA LEU A 144 -14.07 -0.04 8.82
C LEU A 144 -13.51 -1.22 8.01
N LEU A 145 -12.26 -1.08 7.53
CA LEU A 145 -11.61 -2.14 6.76
C LEU A 145 -11.43 -3.41 7.59
N GLU A 146 -10.95 -3.29 8.83
CA GLU A 146 -10.76 -4.41 9.75
C GLU A 146 -12.08 -5.12 10.14
N ASN A 147 -13.21 -4.43 10.05
CA ASN A 147 -14.53 -4.99 10.30
C ASN A 147 -15.18 -5.61 9.05
N GLN A 148 -14.59 -5.46 7.88
CA GLN A 148 -15.08 -6.16 6.67
C GLN A 148 -14.92 -7.68 6.87
N ASP A 149 -15.88 -8.43 6.33
CA ASP A 149 -15.92 -9.89 6.49
C ASP A 149 -14.63 -10.58 6.02
N LEU A 150 -14.00 -10.06 4.98
CA LEU A 150 -12.73 -10.57 4.47
C LEU A 150 -11.60 -10.49 5.53
N PHE A 151 -11.51 -9.38 6.26
CA PHE A 151 -10.53 -9.22 7.35
C PHE A 151 -10.94 -9.97 8.62
N LYS A 152 -12.25 -9.98 8.93
CA LYS A 152 -12.79 -10.53 10.17
C LYS A 152 -12.73 -12.05 10.22
N TYR A 153 -12.97 -12.71 9.10
CA TYR A 153 -13.03 -14.17 9.02
C TYR A 153 -11.80 -14.81 8.39
N SER A 154 -10.83 -14.02 7.94
CA SER A 154 -9.56 -14.57 7.48
C SER A 154 -8.77 -15.14 8.68
N PRO A 155 -8.42 -16.44 8.68
CA PRO A 155 -7.53 -17.00 9.68
C PRO A 155 -6.14 -16.37 9.64
N TYR A 156 -5.79 -15.76 8.52
CA TYR A 156 -4.59 -14.96 8.31
C TYR A 156 -5.03 -13.51 8.21
N LYS A 157 -4.81 -12.73 9.25
CA LYS A 157 -5.23 -11.31 9.34
C LYS A 157 -4.68 -10.42 8.21
N ILE A 158 -3.80 -10.92 7.36
CA ILE A 158 -3.25 -10.25 6.19
C ILE A 158 -3.12 -11.29 5.08
N LEU A 159 -4.04 -11.27 4.12
CA LEU A 159 -3.87 -12.01 2.87
C LEU A 159 -2.76 -11.33 2.06
N ASN A 160 -1.92 -12.11 1.36
CA ASN A 160 -1.06 -11.53 0.35
C ASN A 160 -1.92 -11.02 -0.82
N LEU A 161 -1.31 -10.21 -1.71
CA LEU A 161 -2.05 -9.55 -2.80
C LEU A 161 -2.79 -10.58 -3.69
N ASP A 162 -2.16 -11.70 -3.99
CA ASP A 162 -2.75 -12.74 -4.85
C ASP A 162 -3.93 -13.42 -4.16
N GLN A 163 -3.76 -13.80 -2.88
CA GLN A 163 -4.82 -14.38 -2.06
C GLN A 163 -6.00 -13.41 -1.92
N PHE A 164 -5.71 -12.12 -1.70
CA PHE A 164 -6.74 -11.09 -1.61
C PHE A 164 -7.49 -10.92 -2.93
N ASN A 165 -6.79 -10.83 -4.05
CA ASN A 165 -7.41 -10.69 -5.37
C ASN A 165 -8.31 -11.89 -5.70
N VAL A 166 -7.87 -13.11 -5.39
CA VAL A 166 -8.68 -14.34 -5.56
C VAL A 166 -9.92 -14.28 -4.67
N ALA A 167 -9.77 -13.90 -3.39
CA ALA A 167 -10.89 -13.80 -2.46
C ALA A 167 -11.92 -12.74 -2.92
N VAL A 168 -11.47 -11.57 -3.35
CA VAL A 168 -12.33 -10.50 -3.90
C VAL A 168 -13.04 -10.98 -5.16
N GLN A 169 -12.36 -11.68 -6.07
CA GLN A 169 -12.96 -12.21 -7.28
C GLN A 169 -14.09 -13.20 -6.94
N ILE A 170 -13.82 -14.15 -6.04
CA ILE A 170 -14.81 -15.13 -5.58
C ILE A 170 -16.02 -14.43 -4.97
N LEU A 171 -15.81 -13.45 -4.08
CA LEU A 171 -16.91 -12.71 -3.43
C LEU A 171 -17.74 -11.91 -4.45
N THR A 172 -17.08 -11.31 -5.45
CA THR A 172 -17.75 -10.55 -6.51
C THR A 172 -18.62 -11.47 -7.38
N ASP A 173 -18.08 -12.62 -7.75
CA ASP A 173 -18.79 -13.61 -8.54
C ASP A 173 -19.99 -14.20 -7.76
N LEU A 174 -19.79 -14.54 -6.48
CA LEU A 174 -20.87 -15.00 -5.60
C LEU A 174 -21.98 -13.96 -5.45
N LYS A 175 -21.65 -12.68 -5.28
CA LYS A 175 -22.65 -11.60 -5.20
C LYS A 175 -23.43 -11.47 -6.50
N SER A 176 -22.78 -11.63 -7.66
CA SER A 176 -23.46 -11.59 -8.96
C SER A 176 -24.40 -12.78 -9.16
N ASP A 177 -24.05 -13.95 -8.66
CA ASP A 177 -24.83 -15.18 -8.76
C ASP A 177 -26.04 -15.18 -7.82
N LEU A 178 -25.92 -14.58 -6.63
CA LEU A 178 -27.05 -14.36 -5.70
C LEU A 178 -28.13 -13.46 -6.30
N GLY A 179 -27.76 -12.59 -7.26
CA GLY A 179 -28.70 -11.78 -8.03
C GLY A 179 -29.36 -12.51 -9.21
N ASN A 180 -28.78 -13.61 -9.66
CA ASN A 180 -29.23 -14.41 -10.81
C ASN A 180 -29.52 -15.85 -10.38
N ASN A 181 -30.74 -16.17 -10.08
CA ASN A 181 -31.21 -17.42 -9.45
C ASN A 181 -30.92 -18.75 -10.16
N ASN A 182 -29.97 -18.85 -11.12
CA ASN A 182 -29.83 -20.08 -11.92
C ASN A 182 -28.43 -20.50 -12.36
N GLN A 183 -27.36 -20.03 -11.74
CA GLN A 183 -26.00 -20.52 -12.08
C GLN A 183 -25.24 -20.97 -10.84
N SER A 184 -24.92 -22.26 -10.74
CA SER A 184 -23.94 -22.77 -9.80
C SER A 184 -22.55 -22.66 -10.43
N ARG A 185 -21.62 -21.97 -9.74
CA ARG A 185 -20.21 -21.89 -10.14
C ARG A 185 -19.34 -22.73 -9.23
N SER A 186 -18.29 -23.30 -9.79
CA SER A 186 -17.24 -23.93 -9.03
C SER A 186 -15.96 -23.12 -9.17
N PHE A 187 -15.29 -22.87 -8.06
CA PHE A 187 -13.99 -22.19 -8.04
C PHE A 187 -12.89 -23.21 -7.81
N ILE A 188 -11.88 -23.19 -8.67
CA ILE A 188 -10.66 -23.98 -8.50
C ILE A 188 -9.55 -22.99 -8.21
N ILE A 189 -8.97 -23.07 -7.01
CA ILE A 189 -7.85 -22.23 -6.57
C ILE A 189 -6.60 -23.12 -6.64
N ASP A 190 -5.68 -22.78 -7.55
CA ASP A 190 -4.37 -23.43 -7.64
C ASP A 190 -3.32 -22.51 -7.00
N GLY A 191 -2.54 -23.05 -6.09
CA GLY A 191 -1.52 -22.31 -5.34
C GLY A 191 -0.28 -23.17 -5.09
N GLY A 192 0.87 -22.50 -4.92
CA GLY A 192 2.11 -23.15 -4.52
C GLY A 192 2.03 -23.78 -3.11
N ALA A 193 2.94 -24.67 -2.78
CA ALA A 193 3.01 -25.27 -1.46
C ALA A 193 3.20 -24.20 -0.37
N GLY A 194 2.26 -24.12 0.58
CA GLY A 194 2.28 -23.14 1.68
C GLY A 194 1.49 -21.86 1.42
N THR A 195 0.67 -21.81 0.39
CA THR A 195 -0.29 -20.71 0.13
C THR A 195 -1.59 -20.90 0.90
#